data_cabb23cca6d9dc4efd8b91f3943b3c91
#
_entry.id   cabb23cca6d9dc4efd8b91f3943b3c91
#
_cell.length_a   1.000
_cell.length_b   1.000
_cell.length_c   1.000
_cell.angle_alpha   90.00
_cell.angle_beta   90.00
_cell.angle_gamma   90.00
#
_symmetry.space_group_name_H-M   'P 1'
#
loop_
_entity.id
_entity.type
_entity.pdbx_description
1 polymer ?
#
loop_
_entity_poly.entity_id
_entity_poly.type
_entity_poly.pdbx_seq_one_letter_code
_entity_poly.pdbx_strand_id
1 'polypeptide(L)'
;MPLDTDFNKSPYFDDFDENKKFYRILFRPSVAVQARELTQSQTILQNQISRFGDHIFKDGSVVKGCNPTVVKNFDFVRVDDYFYANANAIFTSINSNNVLVGLTSNVRAVPIISKEGLLVNYPSTNRFYVKYLNTGVNGNTKFMDGETLQVYNSNQDKLGTLSTTNLINTINVISTNSSISATGQGYGLRVEDGIVYHKGFFQLVDDQTIIVSDFDQVVGNTVVGFDTTEEIITENVDESLLDNALGYSNENA
;
A
#
# COMPACT_ATOMS: atom_id res chain seq x y z
N MET A 1 -4.09 26.74 -1.58
CA MET A 1 -2.69 26.48 -1.93
C MET A 1 -2.54 25.00 -2.15
N PRO A 2 -1.96 24.55 -3.26
CA PRO A 2 -1.91 23.14 -3.58
C PRO A 2 -0.95 22.34 -2.69
N LEU A 3 0.14 22.92 -2.18
CA LEU A 3 1.17 22.22 -1.42
C LEU A 3 1.15 22.66 0.05
N ASP A 4 1.24 21.70 0.95
CA ASP A 4 1.47 21.96 2.39
C ASP A 4 2.98 22.14 2.67
N THR A 5 3.83 21.72 1.73
CA THR A 5 5.29 21.78 1.86
C THR A 5 5.80 23.19 1.56
N ASP A 6 6.53 23.77 2.53
CA ASP A 6 7.18 25.07 2.38
C ASP A 6 8.53 24.91 1.69
N PHE A 7 8.64 25.33 0.42
CA PHE A 7 9.88 25.30 -0.35
C PHE A 7 10.74 26.57 -0.16
N ASN A 8 10.29 27.56 0.61
CA ASN A 8 11.10 28.73 0.93
C ASN A 8 12.11 28.46 2.07
N LYS A 9 12.79 27.34 1.96
CA LYS A 9 13.83 26.87 2.89
C LYS A 9 15.10 26.52 2.14
N SER A 10 16.23 26.53 2.88
CA SER A 10 17.49 26.01 2.34
C SER A 10 17.33 24.53 1.95
N PRO A 11 17.86 24.11 0.80
CA PRO A 11 18.63 24.85 -0.20
C PRO A 11 17.80 25.48 -1.34
N TYR A 12 16.47 25.32 -1.34
CA TYR A 12 15.59 25.61 -2.48
C TYR A 12 15.23 27.10 -2.60
N PHE A 13 14.95 27.77 -1.48
CA PHE A 13 14.64 29.21 -1.39
C PHE A 13 13.56 29.69 -2.40
N ASP A 14 12.52 28.91 -2.60
CA ASP A 14 11.42 29.31 -3.48
C ASP A 14 10.55 30.34 -2.78
N ASP A 15 10.76 31.60 -3.14
CA ASP A 15 10.00 32.77 -2.64
C ASP A 15 8.84 33.18 -3.56
N PHE A 16 8.21 32.19 -4.21
CA PHE A 16 7.04 32.43 -5.04
C PHE A 16 5.93 33.14 -4.24
N ASP A 17 5.49 34.27 -4.78
CA ASP A 17 4.39 35.07 -4.23
C ASP A 17 3.38 35.37 -5.34
N GLU A 18 2.18 34.82 -5.22
CA GLU A 18 1.10 35.00 -6.17
C GLU A 18 0.68 36.47 -6.32
N ASN A 19 0.81 37.28 -5.26
CA ASN A 19 0.44 38.70 -5.30
C ASN A 19 1.35 39.52 -6.21
N LYS A 20 2.56 39.06 -6.48
CA LYS A 20 3.48 39.68 -7.45
C LYS A 20 3.03 39.51 -8.88
N LYS A 21 2.11 38.56 -9.14
CA LYS A 21 1.51 38.29 -10.47
C LYS A 21 2.52 37.93 -11.55
N PHE A 22 3.68 37.37 -11.15
CA PHE A 22 4.65 36.88 -12.11
C PHE A 22 4.18 35.54 -12.68
N TYR A 23 4.22 35.44 -14.02
CA TYR A 23 3.82 34.24 -14.73
C TYR A 23 4.98 33.57 -15.47
N ARG A 24 6.16 34.21 -15.50
CA ARG A 24 7.35 33.69 -16.16
C ARG A 24 8.63 34.32 -15.59
N ILE A 25 9.68 33.49 -15.46
CA ILE A 25 11.04 33.93 -15.18
C ILE A 25 11.81 34.01 -16.50
N LEU A 26 12.56 35.09 -16.68
CA LEU A 26 13.41 35.27 -17.85
C LEU A 26 14.88 35.22 -17.42
N PHE A 27 15.62 34.26 -17.96
CA PHE A 27 17.05 34.14 -17.73
C PHE A 27 17.82 35.12 -18.60
N ARG A 28 18.80 35.81 -18.00
CA ARG A 28 19.67 36.75 -18.70
C ARG A 28 20.89 36.04 -19.26
N PRO A 29 21.24 36.24 -20.56
CA PRO A 29 22.51 35.74 -21.09
C PRO A 29 23.70 36.19 -20.27
N SER A 30 24.70 35.34 -20.10
CA SER A 30 25.95 35.61 -19.37
C SER A 30 25.80 35.86 -17.87
N VAL A 31 24.64 35.55 -17.28
CA VAL A 31 24.43 35.59 -15.82
C VAL A 31 24.18 34.17 -15.33
N ALA A 32 24.82 33.79 -14.23
CA ALA A 32 24.60 32.46 -13.65
C ALA A 32 23.16 32.32 -13.17
N VAL A 33 22.53 31.18 -13.50
CA VAL A 33 21.18 30.82 -13.04
C VAL A 33 21.26 30.37 -11.60
N GLN A 34 20.38 30.88 -10.76
CA GLN A 34 20.25 30.47 -9.36
C GLN A 34 19.25 29.31 -9.24
N ALA A 35 19.49 28.40 -8.27
CA ALA A 35 18.57 27.31 -7.98
C ALA A 35 17.15 27.83 -7.71
N ARG A 36 17.01 28.94 -6.98
CA ARG A 36 15.75 29.64 -6.74
C ARG A 36 14.96 29.95 -8.00
N GLU A 37 15.64 30.40 -9.08
CA GLU A 37 14.98 30.77 -10.33
C GLU A 37 14.39 29.52 -11.03
N LEU A 38 15.09 28.38 -10.93
CA LEU A 38 14.62 27.12 -11.47
C LEU A 38 13.44 26.58 -10.66
N THR A 39 13.53 26.54 -9.35
CA THR A 39 12.45 26.07 -8.46
C THR A 39 11.20 26.95 -8.64
N GLN A 40 11.37 28.28 -8.62
CA GLN A 40 10.25 29.21 -8.80
C GLN A 40 9.58 29.10 -10.18
N SER A 41 10.35 28.76 -11.23
CA SER A 41 9.76 28.54 -12.56
C SER A 41 8.83 27.32 -12.58
N GLN A 42 9.19 26.27 -11.85
CA GLN A 42 8.34 25.08 -11.66
C GLN A 42 7.09 25.42 -10.86
N THR A 43 7.22 26.15 -9.77
CA THR A 43 6.09 26.56 -8.92
C THR A 43 5.10 27.44 -9.68
N ILE A 44 5.59 28.36 -10.53
CA ILE A 44 4.72 29.15 -11.40
C ILE A 44 3.90 28.27 -12.34
N LEU A 45 4.53 27.28 -12.99
CA LEU A 45 3.84 26.34 -13.89
C LEU A 45 2.84 25.49 -13.12
N GLN A 46 3.24 24.95 -11.97
CA GLN A 46 2.35 24.17 -11.13
C GLN A 46 1.12 24.96 -10.66
N ASN A 47 1.32 26.23 -10.30
CA ASN A 47 0.21 27.10 -9.93
C ASN A 47 -0.77 27.32 -11.09
N GLN A 48 -0.27 27.44 -12.34
CA GLN A 48 -1.16 27.56 -13.53
C GLN A 48 -1.96 26.26 -13.75
N ILE A 49 -1.31 25.10 -13.60
CA ILE A 49 -1.97 23.78 -13.72
C ILE A 49 -3.04 23.61 -12.64
N SER A 50 -2.71 23.97 -11.39
CA SER A 50 -3.63 23.95 -10.27
C SER A 50 -4.87 24.79 -10.53
N ARG A 51 -4.70 26.05 -10.95
CA ARG A 51 -5.81 26.94 -11.29
C ARG A 51 -6.69 26.39 -12.41
N PHE A 52 -6.08 25.78 -13.42
CA PHE A 52 -6.82 25.14 -14.50
C PHE A 52 -7.60 23.93 -13.98
N GLY A 53 -6.96 23.09 -13.17
CA GLY A 53 -7.58 21.92 -12.58
C GLY A 53 -8.73 22.27 -11.64
N ASP A 54 -8.54 23.25 -10.76
CA ASP A 54 -9.55 23.72 -9.80
C ASP A 54 -10.81 24.29 -10.50
N HIS A 55 -10.64 24.78 -11.74
CA HIS A 55 -11.77 25.25 -12.53
C HIS A 55 -12.62 24.12 -13.13
N ILE A 56 -12.01 22.96 -13.39
CA ILE A 56 -12.64 21.82 -14.05
C ILE A 56 -13.07 20.75 -13.03
N PHE A 57 -12.23 20.47 -12.05
CA PHE A 57 -12.40 19.38 -11.10
C PHE A 57 -12.66 19.92 -9.69
N LYS A 58 -13.49 19.21 -8.94
CA LYS A 58 -13.53 19.40 -7.49
C LYS A 58 -12.40 18.63 -6.84
N ASP A 59 -11.91 19.14 -5.73
CA ASP A 59 -10.94 18.42 -4.90
C ASP A 59 -11.45 17.03 -4.53
N GLY A 60 -10.60 16.00 -4.70
CA GLY A 60 -10.96 14.60 -4.53
C GLY A 60 -11.72 13.97 -5.71
N SER A 61 -11.86 14.67 -6.85
CA SER A 61 -12.53 14.09 -8.02
C SER A 61 -11.69 13.01 -8.68
N VAL A 62 -12.33 11.90 -9.02
CA VAL A 62 -11.75 10.87 -9.90
C VAL A 62 -11.69 11.41 -11.33
N VAL A 63 -10.50 11.41 -11.90
CA VAL A 63 -10.25 11.83 -13.28
C VAL A 63 -10.32 10.63 -14.23
N LYS A 64 -9.73 9.51 -13.81
CA LYS A 64 -9.70 8.26 -14.59
C LYS A 64 -9.53 7.07 -13.65
N GLY A 65 -10.15 5.93 -13.99
CA GLY A 65 -10.01 4.69 -13.20
C GLY A 65 -10.60 4.81 -11.79
N CYS A 66 -9.90 4.30 -10.80
CA CYS A 66 -10.30 4.29 -9.39
C CYS A 66 -11.70 3.68 -9.16
N ASN A 67 -12.11 2.71 -9.97
CA ASN A 67 -13.42 2.09 -9.83
C ASN A 67 -13.48 1.27 -8.54
N PRO A 68 -14.42 1.58 -7.62
CA PRO A 68 -14.56 0.84 -6.40
C PRO A 68 -15.33 -0.45 -6.65
N THR A 69 -14.82 -1.57 -6.14
CA THR A 69 -15.48 -2.87 -6.16
C THR A 69 -15.60 -3.41 -4.75
N VAL A 70 -16.83 -3.70 -4.33
CA VAL A 70 -17.08 -4.31 -3.03
C VAL A 70 -16.76 -5.80 -3.12
N VAL A 71 -15.82 -6.26 -2.30
CA VAL A 71 -15.45 -7.66 -2.16
C VAL A 71 -16.22 -8.25 -0.99
N LYS A 72 -17.32 -8.93 -1.30
CA LYS A 72 -18.09 -9.72 -0.32
C LYS A 72 -17.42 -11.08 -0.15
N ASN A 73 -17.55 -11.65 1.05
CA ASN A 73 -17.03 -12.98 1.33
C ASN A 73 -15.51 -13.10 1.13
N PHE A 74 -14.78 -12.12 1.62
CA PHE A 74 -13.32 -12.13 1.57
C PHE A 74 -12.82 -13.12 2.63
N ASP A 75 -12.39 -14.31 2.19
CA ASP A 75 -11.97 -15.37 3.09
C ASP A 75 -10.76 -14.96 3.90
N PHE A 76 -10.78 -15.30 5.20
CA PHE A 76 -9.62 -15.11 6.06
C PHE A 76 -9.33 -16.37 6.89
N VAL A 77 -8.08 -16.48 7.32
CA VAL A 77 -7.62 -17.45 8.31
C VAL A 77 -6.98 -16.71 9.49
N ARG A 78 -7.34 -17.11 10.69
CA ARG A 78 -6.71 -16.62 11.92
C ARG A 78 -5.53 -17.50 12.27
N VAL A 79 -4.41 -16.86 12.59
CA VAL A 79 -3.18 -17.53 12.94
C VAL A 79 -2.76 -17.16 14.35
N ASP A 80 -2.08 -18.08 15.00
CA ASP A 80 -1.63 -17.92 16.37
C ASP A 80 -0.46 -16.93 16.42
N ASP A 81 -0.59 -15.90 17.24
CA ASP A 81 0.41 -14.86 17.45
C ASP A 81 1.18 -15.03 18.78
N TYR A 82 0.80 -16.04 19.56
CA TYR A 82 1.18 -16.11 20.97
C TYR A 82 2.57 -16.70 21.26
N PHE A 83 3.24 -17.37 20.34
CA PHE A 83 4.35 -18.25 20.72
C PHE A 83 5.78 -17.77 20.44
N TYR A 84 6.02 -16.70 19.70
CA TYR A 84 7.40 -16.28 19.42
C TYR A 84 7.58 -14.76 19.41
N ALA A 85 8.62 -14.29 20.10
CA ALA A 85 9.08 -12.90 20.04
C ALA A 85 9.38 -12.40 18.60
N ASN A 86 9.44 -13.32 17.64
CA ASN A 86 9.62 -13.05 16.21
C ASN A 86 8.33 -13.24 15.38
N ALA A 87 7.21 -13.62 15.99
CA ALA A 87 5.98 -13.94 15.24
C ALA A 87 5.44 -12.73 14.44
N ASN A 88 5.52 -11.55 15.00
CA ASN A 88 5.11 -10.32 14.29
C ASN A 88 6.01 -10.03 13.09
N ALA A 89 7.32 -10.21 13.19
CA ALA A 89 8.25 -10.01 12.09
C ALA A 89 7.99 -10.99 10.93
N ILE A 90 7.63 -12.25 11.27
CA ILE A 90 7.26 -13.26 10.29
C ILE A 90 5.93 -12.92 9.65
N PHE A 91 4.93 -12.58 10.46
CA PHE A 91 3.59 -12.23 9.99
C PHE A 91 3.61 -11.04 9.03
N THR A 92 4.34 -9.98 9.36
CA THR A 92 4.46 -8.78 8.50
C THR A 92 5.26 -9.02 7.23
N SER A 93 6.12 -10.05 7.19
CA SER A 93 6.90 -10.41 5.99
C SER A 93 6.11 -11.20 4.96
N ILE A 94 4.95 -11.78 5.36
CA ILE A 94 4.11 -12.60 4.47
C ILE A 94 3.22 -11.68 3.61
N ASN A 95 3.34 -11.85 2.31
CA ASN A 95 2.64 -11.03 1.32
C ASN A 95 2.14 -11.86 0.12
N SER A 96 1.61 -11.21 -0.90
CA SER A 96 1.04 -11.85 -2.08
C SER A 96 2.03 -12.67 -2.93
N ASN A 97 3.33 -12.56 -2.69
CA ASN A 97 4.35 -13.39 -3.34
C ASN A 97 4.53 -14.76 -2.63
N ASN A 98 3.88 -14.94 -1.49
CA ASN A 98 3.95 -16.17 -0.73
C ASN A 98 2.76 -17.09 -1.04
N VAL A 99 2.95 -18.37 -0.74
CA VAL A 99 1.90 -19.38 -0.74
C VAL A 99 1.85 -20.03 0.64
N LEU A 100 0.66 -20.05 1.21
CA LEU A 100 0.36 -20.79 2.44
C LEU A 100 -0.13 -22.17 2.07
N VAL A 101 0.40 -23.20 2.70
CA VAL A 101 0.01 -24.61 2.49
C VAL A 101 -0.34 -25.25 3.82
N GLY A 102 -1.57 -25.73 3.96
CA GLY A 102 -1.99 -26.49 5.13
C GLY A 102 -1.38 -27.89 5.13
N LEU A 103 -0.66 -28.26 6.19
CA LEU A 103 -0.02 -29.57 6.30
C LEU A 103 -1.03 -30.71 6.35
N THR A 104 -2.18 -30.50 6.97
CA THR A 104 -3.22 -31.52 7.14
C THR A 104 -4.22 -31.49 6.01
N SER A 105 -4.68 -30.30 5.65
CA SER A 105 -5.69 -30.11 4.60
C SER A 105 -5.13 -30.23 3.18
N ASN A 106 -3.84 -29.95 2.99
CA ASN A 106 -3.19 -29.74 1.70
C ASN A 106 -3.87 -28.66 0.83
N VAL A 107 -4.59 -27.74 1.49
CA VAL A 107 -5.17 -26.55 0.87
C VAL A 107 -4.07 -25.52 0.68
N ARG A 108 -4.10 -24.84 -0.44
CA ARG A 108 -3.19 -23.73 -0.76
C ARG A 108 -3.94 -22.42 -0.86
N ALA A 109 -3.32 -21.37 -0.36
CA ALA A 109 -3.87 -20.02 -0.46
C ALA A 109 -2.77 -18.98 -0.63
N VAL A 110 -3.13 -17.87 -1.27
CA VAL A 110 -2.27 -16.68 -1.37
C VAL A 110 -2.79 -15.65 -0.38
N PRO A 111 -1.93 -15.13 0.52
CA PRO A 111 -2.29 -14.00 1.36
C PRO A 111 -2.38 -12.73 0.49
N ILE A 112 -3.45 -11.97 0.67
CA ILE A 112 -3.69 -10.71 -0.03
C ILE A 112 -3.46 -9.55 0.92
N ILE A 113 -4.01 -9.66 2.14
CA ILE A 113 -3.89 -8.65 3.18
C ILE A 113 -3.57 -9.34 4.49
N SER A 114 -2.61 -8.79 5.22
CA SER A 114 -2.30 -9.16 6.59
C SER A 114 -2.91 -8.12 7.53
N LYS A 115 -3.65 -8.56 8.54
CA LYS A 115 -4.23 -7.68 9.56
C LYS A 115 -3.83 -8.17 10.93
N GLU A 116 -3.09 -7.33 11.66
CA GLU A 116 -2.73 -7.61 13.04
C GLU A 116 -3.96 -7.62 13.95
N GLY A 117 -3.96 -8.51 14.90
CA GLY A 117 -4.97 -8.53 15.94
C GLY A 117 -4.77 -7.40 16.94
N LEU A 118 -5.87 -6.87 17.49
CA LEU A 118 -5.80 -5.87 18.56
C LEU A 118 -5.53 -6.55 19.91
N LEU A 119 -4.52 -6.08 20.63
CA LEU A 119 -4.03 -6.66 21.91
C LEU A 119 -4.96 -6.48 23.12
N VAL A 120 -6.22 -6.10 22.96
CA VAL A 120 -7.08 -5.78 24.09
C VAL A 120 -8.14 -6.86 24.33
N ASN A 121 -7.92 -7.70 25.35
CA ASN A 121 -8.89 -8.53 26.07
C ASN A 121 -9.44 -9.81 25.43
N TYR A 122 -8.95 -10.31 24.33
CA TYR A 122 -9.21 -11.69 23.85
C TYR A 122 -8.16 -12.08 22.82
N PRO A 123 -7.95 -13.35 22.53
CA PRO A 123 -6.86 -13.71 21.64
C PRO A 123 -7.02 -12.94 20.35
N SER A 124 -6.33 -11.81 20.31
CA SER A 124 -6.20 -11.02 19.13
C SER A 124 -5.37 -11.85 18.20
N THR A 125 -6.02 -12.47 17.28
CA THR A 125 -5.38 -13.35 16.34
C THR A 125 -5.08 -12.58 15.11
N ASN A 126 -3.84 -12.62 14.68
CA ASN A 126 -3.43 -12.15 13.39
C ASN A 126 -4.23 -12.86 12.32
N ARG A 127 -4.61 -12.14 11.27
CA ARG A 127 -5.44 -12.66 10.17
C ARG A 127 -4.75 -12.46 8.86
N PHE A 128 -4.73 -13.52 8.05
CA PHE A 128 -4.47 -13.39 6.63
C PHE A 128 -5.79 -13.45 5.88
N TYR A 129 -6.10 -12.39 5.14
CA TYR A 129 -7.13 -12.44 4.12
C TYR A 129 -6.52 -13.10 2.90
N VAL A 130 -7.15 -14.18 2.45
CA VAL A 130 -6.54 -15.11 1.51
C VAL A 130 -7.44 -15.39 0.32
N LYS A 131 -6.79 -15.74 -0.79
CA LYS A 131 -7.44 -16.37 -1.93
C LYS A 131 -7.05 -17.84 -1.96
N TYR A 132 -7.99 -18.72 -1.72
CA TYR A 132 -7.77 -20.15 -1.85
C TYR A 132 -7.56 -20.55 -3.32
N LEU A 133 -6.60 -21.43 -3.58
CA LEU A 133 -6.18 -21.81 -4.93
C LEU A 133 -6.64 -23.18 -5.37
N ASN A 134 -6.81 -24.13 -4.42
CA ASN A 134 -7.18 -25.51 -4.72
C ASN A 134 -8.12 -26.08 -3.67
N THR A 135 -8.70 -27.22 -4.00
CA THR A 135 -9.32 -28.10 -3.02
C THR A 135 -8.27 -29.09 -2.52
N GLY A 136 -8.14 -29.19 -1.23
CA GLY A 136 -7.18 -30.09 -0.57
C GLY A 136 -7.70 -31.52 -0.44
N VAL A 137 -7.08 -32.28 0.46
CA VAL A 137 -7.50 -33.64 0.76
C VAL A 137 -8.88 -33.67 1.42
N ASN A 138 -9.61 -34.78 1.22
CA ASN A 138 -10.97 -34.96 1.76
C ASN A 138 -11.99 -33.89 1.34
N GLY A 139 -11.74 -33.16 0.24
CA GLY A 139 -12.65 -32.12 -0.25
C GLY A 139 -12.58 -30.80 0.55
N ASN A 140 -11.57 -30.61 1.40
CA ASN A 140 -11.39 -29.38 2.14
C ASN A 140 -11.14 -28.21 1.18
N THR A 141 -11.94 -27.16 1.30
CA THR A 141 -11.81 -25.92 0.50
C THR A 141 -11.16 -24.79 1.29
N LYS A 142 -10.99 -24.95 2.60
CA LYS A 142 -10.39 -23.99 3.53
C LYS A 142 -9.39 -24.70 4.44
N PHE A 143 -8.53 -23.93 5.07
CA PHE A 143 -7.63 -24.45 6.10
C PHE A 143 -8.39 -25.05 7.26
N MET A 144 -7.79 -26.07 7.86
CA MET A 144 -8.38 -26.76 9.00
C MET A 144 -8.00 -26.06 10.31
N ASP A 145 -8.86 -26.24 11.27
CA ASP A 145 -8.70 -25.77 12.64
C ASP A 145 -7.45 -26.40 13.30
N GLY A 146 -6.59 -25.57 13.86
CA GLY A 146 -5.37 -25.99 14.56
C GLY A 146 -4.26 -26.57 13.68
N GLU A 147 -4.39 -26.53 12.34
CA GLU A 147 -3.34 -27.03 11.47
C GLU A 147 -2.13 -26.08 11.38
N THR A 148 -0.99 -26.64 11.03
CA THR A 148 0.22 -25.87 10.72
C THR A 148 0.23 -25.50 9.23
N LEU A 149 0.43 -24.22 8.94
CA LEU A 149 0.63 -23.71 7.60
C LEU A 149 2.13 -23.58 7.33
N GLN A 150 2.57 -24.10 6.19
CA GLN A 150 3.89 -23.85 5.64
C GLN A 150 3.81 -22.63 4.72
N VAL A 151 4.77 -21.71 4.88
CA VAL A 151 4.88 -20.50 4.10
C VAL A 151 5.99 -20.66 3.08
N TYR A 152 5.66 -20.63 1.82
CA TYR A 152 6.62 -20.74 0.73
C TYR A 152 6.75 -19.44 -0.02
N ASN A 153 7.99 -19.12 -0.43
CA ASN A 153 8.22 -18.10 -1.43
C ASN A 153 7.98 -18.71 -2.83
N SER A 154 7.02 -18.16 -3.56
CA SER A 154 6.63 -18.68 -4.87
C SER A 154 6.34 -17.53 -5.83
N ASN A 155 7.38 -17.09 -6.53
CA ASN A 155 7.26 -15.97 -7.45
C ASN A 155 6.55 -16.30 -8.77
N GLN A 156 6.33 -17.58 -9.14
CA GLN A 156 5.81 -17.92 -10.47
C GLN A 156 4.68 -18.95 -10.50
N ASP A 157 4.81 -20.10 -9.86
CA ASP A 157 3.79 -21.16 -9.92
C ASP A 157 3.28 -21.52 -8.52
N LYS A 158 2.13 -20.95 -8.18
CA LYS A 158 1.51 -21.13 -6.85
C LYS A 158 0.81 -22.49 -6.68
N LEU A 159 0.58 -23.21 -7.78
CA LEU A 159 -0.03 -24.55 -7.79
C LEU A 159 0.96 -25.67 -8.10
N GLY A 160 2.16 -25.33 -8.57
CA GLY A 160 3.20 -26.29 -8.93
C GLY A 160 3.84 -27.00 -7.74
N THR A 161 4.91 -27.72 -8.01
CA THR A 161 5.69 -28.40 -6.97
C THR A 161 6.49 -27.39 -6.17
N LEU A 162 6.17 -27.25 -4.88
CA LEU A 162 6.90 -26.39 -3.97
C LEU A 162 8.16 -27.11 -3.46
N SER A 163 9.30 -26.48 -3.65
CA SER A 163 10.59 -26.99 -3.15
C SER A 163 10.76 -26.63 -1.68
N THR A 164 11.33 -27.54 -0.90
CA THR A 164 11.69 -27.28 0.50
C THR A 164 12.69 -26.14 0.64
N THR A 165 13.46 -25.82 -0.40
CA THR A 165 14.36 -24.66 -0.42
C THR A 165 13.62 -23.32 -0.43
N ASN A 166 12.36 -23.31 -0.83
CA ASN A 166 11.51 -22.12 -0.86
C ASN A 166 10.63 -21.99 0.40
N LEU A 167 10.74 -22.92 1.34
CA LEU A 167 10.07 -22.83 2.62
C LEU A 167 10.72 -21.72 3.45
N ILE A 168 9.95 -20.67 3.75
CA ILE A 168 10.42 -19.53 4.55
C ILE A 168 10.16 -19.81 6.03
N ASN A 169 8.94 -20.26 6.34
CA ASN A 169 8.50 -20.41 7.72
C ASN A 169 7.28 -21.33 7.87
N THR A 170 6.88 -21.52 9.11
CA THR A 170 5.62 -22.18 9.49
C THR A 170 4.86 -21.32 10.48
N ILE A 171 3.54 -21.32 10.38
CA ILE A 171 2.63 -20.60 11.28
C ILE A 171 1.42 -21.48 11.58
N ASN A 172 0.89 -21.43 12.78
CA ASN A 172 -0.25 -22.27 13.16
C ASN A 172 -1.58 -21.52 12.97
N VAL A 173 -2.55 -22.22 12.43
CA VAL A 173 -3.95 -21.81 12.49
C VAL A 173 -4.42 -21.96 13.93
N ILE A 174 -5.21 -21.03 14.41
CA ILE A 174 -5.76 -21.13 15.77
C ILE A 174 -6.68 -22.34 15.91
N SER A 175 -6.80 -22.84 17.11
CA SER A 175 -7.84 -23.81 17.45
C SER A 175 -9.16 -23.09 17.73
N THR A 176 -10.24 -23.54 17.09
CA THR A 176 -11.58 -23.01 17.29
C THR A 176 -12.05 -23.26 18.72
N ASN A 177 -12.65 -22.25 19.30
CA ASN A 177 -13.41 -22.40 20.55
C ASN A 177 -14.84 -21.88 20.34
N SER A 178 -15.67 -21.94 21.37
CA SER A 178 -17.08 -21.53 21.28
C SER A 178 -17.32 -20.08 20.82
N SER A 179 -16.29 -19.25 20.80
CA SER A 179 -16.40 -17.82 20.49
C SER A 179 -15.63 -17.39 19.26
N ILE A 180 -14.66 -18.19 18.79
CA ILE A 180 -13.74 -17.78 17.71
C ILE A 180 -13.57 -18.93 16.72
N SER A 181 -13.89 -18.69 15.46
CA SER A 181 -13.63 -19.60 14.34
C SER A 181 -12.25 -19.37 13.75
N ALA A 182 -11.55 -20.43 13.38
CA ALA A 182 -10.23 -20.37 12.74
C ALA A 182 -10.29 -19.71 11.36
N THR A 183 -11.35 -19.90 10.63
CA THR A 183 -11.58 -19.30 9.31
C THR A 183 -12.90 -18.55 9.29
N GLY A 184 -13.00 -17.59 8.42
CA GLY A 184 -14.23 -16.81 8.25
C GLY A 184 -14.20 -15.98 6.99
N GLN A 185 -15.14 -15.05 6.91
CA GLN A 185 -15.26 -14.12 5.79
C GLN A 185 -15.44 -12.71 6.30
N GLY A 186 -14.79 -11.75 5.65
CA GLY A 186 -14.91 -10.34 5.91
C GLY A 186 -15.42 -9.59 4.69
N TYR A 187 -15.54 -8.27 4.85
CA TYR A 187 -15.96 -7.35 3.81
C TYR A 187 -14.78 -6.46 3.43
N GLY A 188 -14.46 -6.40 2.15
CA GLY A 188 -13.42 -5.56 1.61
C GLY A 188 -13.94 -4.58 0.56
N LEU A 189 -13.14 -3.57 0.30
CA LEU A 189 -13.27 -2.68 -0.84
C LEU A 189 -11.97 -2.71 -1.62
N ARG A 190 -12.05 -3.02 -2.90
CA ARG A 190 -10.95 -2.88 -3.85
C ARG A 190 -11.19 -1.61 -4.67
N VAL A 191 -10.17 -0.81 -4.84
CA VAL A 191 -10.15 0.33 -5.75
C VAL A 191 -9.10 0.05 -6.81
N GLU A 192 -9.50 0.13 -8.07
CA GLU A 192 -8.57 -0.03 -9.20
C GLU A 192 -7.59 1.15 -9.28
N ASP A 193 -6.50 0.95 -10.01
CA ASP A 193 -5.57 2.01 -10.35
C ASP A 193 -6.27 3.17 -11.09
N GLY A 194 -5.73 4.36 -10.94
CA GLY A 194 -6.34 5.51 -11.60
C GLY A 194 -5.67 6.83 -11.30
N ILE A 195 -6.40 7.90 -11.53
CA ILE A 195 -5.96 9.28 -11.32
C ILE A 195 -7.03 10.03 -10.54
N VAL A 196 -6.61 10.66 -9.45
CA VAL A 196 -7.45 11.54 -8.62
C VAL A 196 -6.88 12.95 -8.66
N TYR A 197 -7.75 13.94 -8.83
CA TYR A 197 -7.37 15.33 -8.68
C TYR A 197 -7.49 15.76 -7.22
N HIS A 198 -6.37 16.13 -6.61
CA HIS A 198 -6.32 16.57 -5.22
C HIS A 198 -5.29 17.68 -5.00
N LYS A 199 -5.70 18.74 -4.29
CA LYS A 199 -4.84 19.89 -3.94
C LYS A 199 -4.06 20.48 -5.11
N GLY A 200 -4.66 20.52 -6.30
CA GLY A 200 -4.02 21.09 -7.50
C GLY A 200 -3.17 20.11 -8.30
N PHE A 201 -3.13 18.83 -7.92
CA PHE A 201 -2.34 17.78 -8.58
C PHE A 201 -3.21 16.66 -9.13
N PHE A 202 -2.75 16.05 -10.21
CA PHE A 202 -3.27 14.80 -10.75
C PHE A 202 -2.45 13.65 -10.19
N GLN A 203 -2.95 13.05 -9.11
CA GLN A 203 -2.24 12.01 -8.38
C GLN A 203 -2.56 10.65 -8.95
N LEU A 204 -1.51 9.85 -9.23
CA LEU A 204 -1.64 8.45 -9.58
C LEU A 204 -1.97 7.66 -8.31
N VAL A 205 -2.94 6.77 -8.44
CA VAL A 205 -3.36 5.86 -7.39
C VAL A 205 -3.17 4.44 -7.90
N ASP A 206 -2.47 3.65 -7.13
CA ASP A 206 -2.30 2.22 -7.41
C ASP A 206 -3.53 1.42 -6.99
N ASP A 207 -3.69 0.21 -7.57
CA ASP A 207 -4.72 -0.76 -7.16
C ASP A 207 -4.56 -1.10 -5.68
N GLN A 208 -5.59 -0.88 -4.90
CA GLN A 208 -5.58 -1.05 -3.44
C GLN A 208 -6.80 -1.84 -2.99
N THR A 209 -6.59 -2.70 -2.00
CA THR A 209 -7.68 -3.42 -1.34
C THR A 209 -7.60 -3.19 0.15
N ILE A 210 -8.70 -2.78 0.75
CA ILE A 210 -8.83 -2.57 2.19
C ILE A 210 -9.92 -3.44 2.78
N ILE A 211 -9.77 -3.77 4.06
CA ILE A 211 -10.79 -4.48 4.83
C ILE A 211 -11.68 -3.45 5.53
N VAL A 212 -12.94 -3.46 5.16
CA VAL A 212 -13.96 -2.55 5.70
C VAL A 212 -14.58 -3.13 6.97
N SER A 213 -14.78 -4.45 7.00
CA SER A 213 -15.31 -5.16 8.17
C SER A 213 -14.66 -6.54 8.29
N ASP A 214 -14.34 -6.92 9.52
CA ASP A 214 -13.85 -8.26 9.87
C ASP A 214 -14.96 -9.31 9.92
N PHE A 215 -16.18 -8.93 9.63
CA PHE A 215 -17.36 -9.77 9.60
C PHE A 215 -17.94 -9.75 8.20
N ASP A 216 -18.79 -10.74 7.92
CA ASP A 216 -19.50 -10.88 6.66
C ASP A 216 -20.58 -9.79 6.41
N GLN A 217 -20.78 -8.91 7.39
CA GLN A 217 -21.70 -7.79 7.30
C GLN A 217 -21.01 -6.48 7.65
N VAL A 218 -21.32 -5.44 6.88
CA VAL A 218 -20.95 -4.06 7.21
C VAL A 218 -22.04 -3.50 8.13
N VAL A 219 -21.62 -3.11 9.33
CA VAL A 219 -22.51 -2.49 10.31
C VAL A 219 -22.45 -0.97 10.15
N GLY A 220 -23.57 -0.36 9.74
CA GLY A 220 -23.71 1.09 9.62
C GLY A 220 -23.20 1.67 8.29
N ASN A 221 -23.14 3.00 8.23
CA ASN A 221 -22.60 3.72 7.08
C ASN A 221 -21.10 3.85 7.23
N THR A 222 -20.35 3.31 6.26
CA THR A 222 -18.90 3.40 6.20
C THR A 222 -18.51 4.29 5.03
N VAL A 223 -17.63 5.26 5.29
CA VAL A 223 -17.01 6.11 4.26
C VAL A 223 -15.57 5.65 4.10
N VAL A 224 -15.17 5.44 2.87
CA VAL A 224 -13.80 5.09 2.50
C VAL A 224 -13.27 6.17 1.58
N GLY A 225 -12.05 6.63 1.84
CA GLY A 225 -11.38 7.66 1.05
C GLY A 225 -9.88 7.39 0.98
N PHE A 226 -9.21 8.17 0.15
CA PHE A 226 -7.75 8.21 0.10
C PHE A 226 -7.23 9.16 1.18
N ASP A 227 -6.16 8.78 1.83
CA ASP A 227 -5.32 9.65 2.63
C ASP A 227 -4.05 9.94 1.84
N THR A 228 -3.68 11.22 1.77
CA THR A 228 -2.56 11.66 0.93
C THR A 228 -1.48 12.27 1.82
N THR A 229 -0.27 11.75 1.70
CA THR A 229 0.93 12.31 2.33
C THR A 229 1.85 12.88 1.26
N GLU A 230 2.55 13.94 1.61
CA GLU A 230 3.55 14.59 0.76
C GLU A 230 4.86 14.67 1.52
N GLU A 231 5.94 14.25 0.89
CA GLU A 231 7.28 14.28 1.47
C GLU A 231 8.33 14.65 0.42
N ILE A 232 9.44 15.24 0.89
CA ILE A 232 10.59 15.51 0.04
C ILE A 232 11.51 14.29 0.08
N ILE A 233 11.67 13.64 -1.08
CA ILE A 233 12.59 12.52 -1.24
C ILE A 233 13.94 13.07 -1.70
N THR A 234 15.01 12.68 -0.99
CA THR A 234 16.39 13.01 -1.34
C THR A 234 17.16 11.74 -1.70
N GLU A 235 18.35 11.91 -2.25
CA GLU A 235 19.27 10.82 -2.59
C GLU A 235 19.62 9.90 -1.41
N ASN A 236 19.47 10.37 -0.18
CA ASN A 236 19.66 9.54 1.02
C ASN A 236 18.52 8.52 1.23
N VAL A 237 17.35 8.78 0.64
CA VAL A 237 16.16 7.92 0.71
C VAL A 237 16.05 7.07 -0.55
N ASP A 238 16.34 7.67 -1.71
CA ASP A 238 16.29 7.00 -3.01
C ASP A 238 17.59 7.23 -3.79
N GLU A 239 18.44 6.21 -3.83
CA GLU A 239 19.73 6.23 -4.52
C GLU A 239 19.61 6.44 -6.03
N SER A 240 18.42 6.25 -6.62
CA SER A 240 18.19 6.50 -8.05
C SER A 240 18.29 7.97 -8.42
N LEU A 241 18.23 8.86 -7.44
CA LEU A 241 18.41 10.31 -7.59
C LEU A 241 19.88 10.73 -7.70
N LEU A 242 20.83 9.81 -7.44
CA LEU A 242 22.24 10.05 -7.64
C LEU A 242 22.60 10.10 -9.13
N ASP A 243 23.54 10.98 -9.50
CA ASP A 243 24.09 11.02 -10.84
C ASP A 243 24.83 9.72 -11.18
N ASN A 244 24.64 9.21 -12.38
CA ASN A 244 25.33 8.03 -12.91
C ASN A 244 26.82 8.27 -13.26
N ALA A 245 27.38 9.42 -12.94
CA ALA A 245 28.80 9.70 -13.14
C ALA A 245 29.64 8.83 -12.21
N LEU A 246 30.28 7.80 -12.78
CA LEU A 246 31.12 6.86 -12.05
C LEU A 246 32.28 7.57 -11.34
N GLY A 247 32.33 7.44 -10.01
CA GLY A 247 33.43 7.91 -9.18
C GLY A 247 33.27 9.29 -8.54
N TYR A 248 32.17 9.97 -8.80
CA TYR A 248 31.82 11.23 -8.13
C TYR A 248 30.38 11.17 -7.69
N SER A 249 30.13 11.41 -6.40
CA SER A 249 28.80 11.64 -5.89
C SER A 249 28.39 13.07 -6.24
N ASN A 250 27.66 13.25 -7.34
CA ASN A 250 26.91 14.46 -7.57
C ASN A 250 25.53 14.26 -6.94
N GLU A 251 25.22 15.10 -5.98
CA GLU A 251 23.86 15.15 -5.45
C GLU A 251 22.97 15.75 -6.53
N ASN A 252 22.03 14.97 -7.03
CA ASN A 252 20.93 15.44 -7.84
C ASN A 252 19.81 15.86 -6.89
N ALA A 253 19.02 16.85 -7.27
CA ALA A 253 17.97 17.45 -6.43
C ALA A 253 16.93 16.45 -5.91
#